data_54ef03e150faf95b8edb6740cbdd270d
#
_entry.id   54ef03e150faf95b8edb6740cbdd270d
#
_cell.length_a   1.000
_cell.length_b   1.000
_cell.length_c   1.000
_cell.angle_alpha   90.00
_cell.angle_beta   90.00
_cell.angle_gamma   90.00
#
_symmetry.space_group_name_H-M   'P 1'
#
loop_
_entity.id
_entity.type
_entity.pdbx_description
1 polymer ?
#
loop_
_entity_poly.entity_id
_entity_poly.type
_entity_poly.pdbx_seq_one_letter_code
_entity_poly.pdbx_strand_id
1 'polypeptide(L)'
;MKHVSIHLFAVLSLLIGSFTACDNQSEFTVKGVVSDADGQVMYLENVGVSNVTLMDSVKLNAAGKFQFKKPRPAYPDFYRLRLNNQLINFSIDSTETVSFVADAETFATSYTVEGSENGKAIKNITLAQLDANQVIQRLRKAYEAGEVSDTLYAEEVKKAAKSYKEVALQYIYSAPMSSAAYFALFQQIDGLLFFDLYDATDSKAYGAVATSFNHIYPDSPRSKHLYNLALQSIKVIRSKREQPAPTNLAAMADREVGFMEIALPNLRGETVKLSDVAEGKPTLINFTAYALEWSPALNMTLGELYATYHGKGLEIYQVSLDEDLHFWKNAASNLPWICVRDPQSVYSSVAALYYVRQLPALFLLDKKGNLVKRIEDLKNLEADVKSVL
;
A
#
# COMPACT_ATOMS: atom_id res chain seq x y z
N MET A 1 46.83 30.47 82.91
CA MET A 1 45.76 29.55 82.98
C MET A 1 44.54 30.10 82.19
N LYS A 2 44.38 29.69 81.03
CA LYS A 2 43.05 29.65 80.30
C LYS A 2 43.28 29.02 78.93
N HIS A 3 42.78 27.84 78.74
CA HIS A 3 42.79 27.08 77.50
C HIS A 3 41.90 27.77 76.45
N VAL A 4 42.46 27.97 75.23
CA VAL A 4 41.64 28.36 74.07
C VAL A 4 41.62 27.14 73.13
N SER A 5 40.46 26.53 73.07
CA SER A 5 40.15 25.42 72.10
C SER A 5 39.96 26.05 70.72
N ILE A 6 40.75 25.63 69.77
CA ILE A 6 40.56 25.93 68.33
C ILE A 6 39.68 24.86 67.71
N HIS A 7 38.44 25.20 67.33
CA HIS A 7 37.59 24.34 66.51
C HIS A 7 37.96 24.43 65.06
N LEU A 8 38.53 23.36 64.54
CA LEU A 8 38.83 23.17 63.15
C LEU A 8 37.54 22.79 62.38
N PHE A 9 36.97 23.72 61.61
CA PHE A 9 35.87 23.46 60.71
C PHE A 9 36.41 22.81 59.46
N ALA A 10 36.19 21.50 59.30
CA ALA A 10 36.46 20.81 58.04
C ALA A 10 35.28 21.07 57.08
N VAL A 11 35.48 21.90 56.06
CA VAL A 11 34.55 22.07 54.96
C VAL A 11 34.71 20.89 53.99
N LEU A 12 33.80 19.93 54.08
CA LEU A 12 33.71 18.81 53.15
C LEU A 12 33.01 19.31 51.89
N SER A 13 33.73 19.70 50.87
CA SER A 13 33.23 20.05 49.55
C SER A 13 32.70 18.79 48.87
N LEU A 14 31.38 18.63 48.83
CA LEU A 14 30.70 17.58 48.06
C LEU A 14 30.79 17.97 46.58
N LEU A 15 31.72 17.41 45.85
CA LEU A 15 31.74 17.41 44.39
C LEU A 15 30.61 16.51 43.88
N ILE A 16 29.46 17.13 43.59
CA ILE A 16 28.40 16.50 42.81
C ILE A 16 28.93 16.41 41.37
N GLY A 17 29.57 15.29 41.05
CA GLY A 17 29.86 14.93 39.68
C GLY A 17 28.55 14.71 38.96
N SER A 18 28.14 15.67 38.13
CA SER A 18 27.10 15.50 37.15
C SER A 18 27.57 14.42 36.19
N PHE A 19 27.19 13.17 36.45
CA PHE A 19 27.21 12.15 35.42
C PHE A 19 26.18 12.57 34.39
N THR A 20 26.58 13.32 33.38
CA THR A 20 25.90 13.33 32.10
C THR A 20 26.00 11.88 31.60
N ALA A 21 24.96 11.10 31.85
CA ALA A 21 24.74 9.88 31.12
C ALA A 21 24.73 10.30 29.63
N CYS A 22 25.86 10.10 28.94
CA CYS A 22 25.82 9.98 27.49
C CYS A 22 24.87 8.82 27.24
N ASP A 23 23.67 9.16 26.82
CA ASP A 23 22.74 8.23 26.23
C ASP A 23 23.47 7.73 24.98
N ASN A 24 24.14 6.60 25.12
CA ASN A 24 24.85 5.93 24.04
C ASN A 24 23.78 5.31 23.16
N GLN A 25 22.98 6.16 22.49
CA GLN A 25 22.04 5.72 21.47
C GLN A 25 22.87 5.01 20.42
N SER A 26 22.83 3.68 20.48
CA SER A 26 23.49 2.84 19.52
C SER A 26 22.89 3.17 18.13
N GLU A 27 23.79 3.44 17.17
CA GLU A 27 23.41 3.90 15.83
C GLU A 27 23.46 2.75 14.83
N PHE A 28 22.63 2.82 13.80
CA PHE A 28 22.83 2.05 12.57
C PHE A 28 23.57 2.91 11.53
N THR A 29 24.22 2.25 10.60
CA THR A 29 24.91 2.92 9.50
C THR A 29 24.42 2.40 8.15
N VAL A 30 24.07 3.32 7.25
CA VAL A 30 23.80 3.02 5.84
C VAL A 30 24.86 3.72 5.01
N LYS A 31 25.63 2.97 4.24
CA LYS A 31 26.74 3.51 3.44
C LYS A 31 26.81 2.84 2.07
N GLY A 32 27.55 3.45 1.17
CA GLY A 32 27.76 2.81 -0.13
C GLY A 32 28.45 3.68 -1.15
N VAL A 33 28.43 3.17 -2.38
CA VAL A 33 28.98 3.85 -3.56
C VAL A 33 27.95 3.74 -4.68
N VAL A 34 27.68 4.86 -5.34
CA VAL A 34 26.85 4.91 -6.56
C VAL A 34 27.70 5.49 -7.68
N SER A 35 27.99 4.68 -8.71
CA SER A 35 28.66 5.15 -9.91
C SER A 35 27.75 6.08 -10.72
N ASP A 36 28.36 6.95 -11.52
CA ASP A 36 27.69 7.87 -12.44
C ASP A 36 26.60 8.76 -11.81
N ALA A 37 26.79 9.09 -10.51
CA ALA A 37 25.85 9.88 -9.71
C ALA A 37 26.37 11.27 -9.32
N ASP A 38 27.42 11.79 -9.97
CA ASP A 38 28.01 13.09 -9.63
C ASP A 38 26.99 14.22 -9.67
N GLY A 39 26.95 15.02 -8.62
CA GLY A 39 26.03 16.14 -8.48
C GLY A 39 24.58 15.77 -8.11
N GLN A 40 24.21 14.49 -8.14
CA GLN A 40 22.88 14.02 -7.73
C GLN A 40 22.73 13.99 -6.21
N VAL A 41 21.49 14.07 -5.71
CA VAL A 41 21.19 14.03 -4.28
C VAL A 41 20.61 12.66 -3.91
N MET A 42 21.29 12.00 -2.97
CA MET A 42 20.82 10.78 -2.34
C MET A 42 20.02 11.14 -1.10
N TYR A 43 18.82 10.58 -0.97
CA TYR A 43 17.96 10.74 0.20
C TYR A 43 17.87 9.44 0.98
N LEU A 44 17.91 9.55 2.32
CA LEU A 44 17.50 8.47 3.22
C LEU A 44 16.13 8.80 3.78
N GLU A 45 15.18 7.91 3.59
CA GLU A 45 13.80 8.09 4.04
C GLU A 45 13.39 6.91 4.94
N ASN A 46 12.62 7.19 6.01
CA ASN A 46 11.94 6.17 6.80
C ASN A 46 10.55 5.93 6.21
N VAL A 47 10.20 4.65 6.02
CA VAL A 47 8.92 4.22 5.49
C VAL A 47 8.06 3.74 6.64
N GLY A 48 7.26 4.61 7.23
CA GLY A 48 6.32 4.30 8.31
C GLY A 48 5.15 3.42 7.85
N VAL A 49 4.20 3.15 8.75
CA VAL A 49 2.99 2.38 8.41
C VAL A 49 2.07 3.15 7.47
N SER A 50 2.01 4.48 7.61
CA SER A 50 1.09 5.33 6.84
C SER A 50 1.75 6.55 6.20
N ASN A 51 3.05 6.75 6.39
CA ASN A 51 3.76 7.91 5.85
C ASN A 51 5.22 7.60 5.56
N VAL A 52 5.81 8.42 4.69
CA VAL A 52 7.25 8.41 4.42
C VAL A 52 7.86 9.71 4.95
N THR A 53 8.94 9.60 5.72
CA THR A 53 9.61 10.74 6.34
C THR A 53 11.05 10.86 5.85
N LEU A 54 11.43 12.02 5.34
CA LEU A 54 12.81 12.32 5.01
C LEU A 54 13.64 12.38 6.31
N MET A 55 14.70 11.57 6.37
CA MET A 55 15.61 11.53 7.52
C MET A 55 16.91 12.28 7.27
N ASP A 56 17.42 12.20 6.06
CA ASP A 56 18.71 12.84 5.69
C ASP A 56 18.88 12.89 4.16
N SER A 57 19.86 13.67 3.73
CA SER A 57 20.27 13.73 2.34
C SER A 57 21.75 14.06 2.18
N VAL A 58 22.37 13.63 1.09
CA VAL A 58 23.73 13.95 0.73
C VAL A 58 23.86 14.19 -0.77
N LYS A 59 24.54 15.25 -1.16
CA LYS A 59 24.93 15.48 -2.56
C LYS A 59 26.14 14.61 -2.87
N LEU A 60 26.02 13.74 -3.84
CA LEU A 60 27.09 12.85 -4.28
C LEU A 60 28.13 13.63 -5.10
N ASN A 61 29.37 13.25 -4.97
CA ASN A 61 30.48 13.73 -5.78
C ASN A 61 30.92 12.65 -6.78
N ALA A 62 31.92 12.92 -7.58
CA ALA A 62 32.44 11.97 -8.57
C ALA A 62 32.86 10.60 -8.00
N ALA A 63 33.19 10.51 -6.70
CA ALA A 63 33.49 9.23 -6.05
C ALA A 63 32.21 8.43 -5.71
N GLY A 64 31.03 9.05 -5.76
CA GLY A 64 29.73 8.44 -5.50
C GLY A 64 29.52 7.90 -4.08
N LYS A 65 30.43 8.21 -3.13
CA LYS A 65 30.38 7.68 -1.76
C LYS A 65 29.33 8.41 -0.94
N PHE A 66 28.58 7.66 -0.14
CA PHE A 66 27.65 8.19 0.84
C PHE A 66 27.71 7.41 2.16
N GLN A 67 27.32 8.08 3.25
CA GLN A 67 27.14 7.45 4.56
C GLN A 67 26.13 8.24 5.37
N PHE A 68 25.15 7.52 5.93
CA PHE A 68 24.20 8.03 6.92
C PHE A 68 24.37 7.25 8.22
N LYS A 69 24.33 7.96 9.35
CA LYS A 69 24.27 7.38 10.70
C LYS A 69 23.05 7.91 11.40
N LYS A 70 22.24 7.02 11.96
CA LYS A 70 20.99 7.37 12.65
C LYS A 70 20.82 6.49 13.89
N PRO A 71 20.10 6.98 14.91
CA PRO A 71 19.75 6.17 16.07
C PRO A 71 19.04 4.89 15.64
N ARG A 72 19.32 3.78 16.31
CA ARG A 72 18.66 2.51 16.04
C ARG A 72 17.14 2.64 16.22
N PRO A 73 16.31 1.98 15.43
CA PRO A 73 14.88 1.91 15.66
C PRO A 73 14.57 1.09 16.94
N ALA A 74 13.44 1.41 17.59
CA ALA A 74 12.97 0.65 18.75
C ALA A 74 12.53 -0.77 18.37
N TYR A 75 12.08 -0.95 17.15
CA TYR A 75 11.64 -2.21 16.53
C TYR A 75 12.18 -2.26 15.11
N PRO A 76 12.24 -3.46 14.47
CA PRO A 76 12.53 -3.54 13.04
C PRO A 76 11.68 -2.57 12.23
N ASP A 77 12.33 -1.74 11.42
CA ASP A 77 11.66 -0.72 10.65
C ASP A 77 12.21 -0.60 9.23
N PHE A 78 11.45 0.03 8.34
CA PHE A 78 11.76 0.11 6.92
C PHE A 78 12.29 1.47 6.54
N TYR A 79 13.24 1.42 5.64
CA TYR A 79 13.91 2.58 5.08
C TYR A 79 14.03 2.43 3.58
N ARG A 80 14.26 3.55 2.90
CA ARG A 80 14.63 3.52 1.49
C ARG A 80 15.69 4.56 1.18
N LEU A 81 16.57 4.19 0.27
CA LEU A 81 17.41 5.14 -0.44
C LEU A 81 16.67 5.60 -1.68
N ARG A 82 16.60 6.91 -1.91
CA ARG A 82 16.02 7.48 -3.12
C ARG A 82 17.06 8.30 -3.86
N LEU A 83 17.26 7.96 -5.14
CA LEU A 83 18.05 8.70 -6.09
C LEU A 83 17.16 9.07 -7.28
N ASN A 84 16.87 10.35 -7.48
CA ASN A 84 15.84 10.80 -8.42
C ASN A 84 14.48 10.09 -8.16
N ASN A 85 13.97 9.36 -9.15
CA ASN A 85 12.71 8.60 -9.04
C ASN A 85 12.94 7.11 -8.76
N GLN A 86 14.19 6.68 -8.52
CA GLN A 86 14.51 5.29 -8.25
C GLN A 86 14.67 5.05 -6.74
N LEU A 87 14.28 3.87 -6.28
CA LEU A 87 14.20 3.50 -4.87
C LEU A 87 14.90 2.17 -4.59
N ILE A 88 15.67 2.11 -3.51
CA ILE A 88 16.15 0.86 -2.90
C ILE A 88 15.51 0.73 -1.53
N ASN A 89 14.63 -0.24 -1.34
CA ASN A 89 14.02 -0.53 -0.04
C ASN A 89 14.89 -1.49 0.77
N PHE A 90 14.95 -1.28 2.09
CA PHE A 90 15.64 -2.16 3.03
C PHE A 90 15.03 -2.01 4.43
N SER A 91 15.41 -2.89 5.36
CA SER A 91 15.04 -2.77 6.76
C SER A 91 16.28 -2.62 7.63
N ILE A 92 16.07 -2.04 8.80
CA ILE A 92 17.02 -2.00 9.92
C ILE A 92 16.36 -2.64 11.11
N ASP A 93 17.00 -3.67 11.65
CA ASP A 93 16.47 -4.39 12.80
C ASP A 93 17.11 -3.91 14.12
N SER A 94 18.34 -3.36 14.07
CA SER A 94 19.08 -2.93 15.24
C SER A 94 20.17 -1.91 14.88
N THR A 95 21.44 -2.22 15.21
CA THR A 95 22.63 -1.35 15.07
C THR A 95 23.53 -1.77 13.92
N GLU A 96 22.98 -2.46 12.93
CA GLU A 96 23.72 -2.98 11.80
C GLU A 96 24.32 -1.89 10.91
N THR A 97 25.32 -2.29 10.16
CA THR A 97 25.86 -1.51 9.04
C THR A 97 25.45 -2.16 7.75
N VAL A 98 24.60 -1.49 6.98
CA VAL A 98 24.15 -1.95 5.65
C VAL A 98 24.93 -1.18 4.58
N SER A 99 25.53 -1.93 3.64
CA SER A 99 26.35 -1.36 2.58
C SER A 99 25.73 -1.63 1.21
N PHE A 100 25.72 -0.61 0.35
CA PHE A 100 25.16 -0.67 -0.99
C PHE A 100 26.20 -0.31 -2.05
N VAL A 101 26.21 -1.03 -3.17
CA VAL A 101 26.91 -0.64 -4.39
C VAL A 101 25.90 -0.65 -5.52
N ALA A 102 25.77 0.46 -6.23
CA ALA A 102 24.79 0.64 -7.30
C ALA A 102 25.37 1.50 -8.42
N ASP A 103 24.68 1.55 -9.54
CA ASP A 103 24.86 2.48 -10.62
C ASP A 103 23.65 3.41 -10.71
N ALA A 104 23.85 4.69 -11.06
CA ALA A 104 22.77 5.68 -11.05
C ALA A 104 21.68 5.39 -12.06
N GLU A 105 22.00 4.81 -13.22
CA GLU A 105 21.02 4.48 -14.26
C GLU A 105 20.12 3.31 -13.85
N THR A 106 20.72 2.29 -13.21
CA THR A 106 20.04 1.05 -12.81
C THR A 106 19.88 0.92 -11.29
N PHE A 107 19.78 2.04 -10.60
CA PHE A 107 19.83 2.15 -9.14
C PHE A 107 18.84 1.21 -8.43
N ALA A 108 17.62 1.11 -8.92
CA ALA A 108 16.58 0.28 -8.30
C ALA A 108 16.69 -1.22 -8.62
N THR A 109 17.45 -1.61 -9.63
CA THR A 109 17.42 -2.97 -10.18
C THR A 109 18.75 -3.70 -10.11
N SER A 110 19.89 -2.97 -10.23
CA SER A 110 21.23 -3.56 -10.34
C SER A 110 22.15 -3.13 -9.19
N TYR A 111 21.70 -3.30 -7.95
CA TYR A 111 22.51 -2.99 -6.77
C TYR A 111 22.93 -4.24 -6.02
N THR A 112 23.98 -4.13 -5.21
CA THR A 112 24.31 -5.12 -4.18
C THR A 112 23.99 -4.58 -2.80
N VAL A 113 23.69 -5.48 -1.87
CA VAL A 113 23.45 -5.15 -0.46
C VAL A 113 24.20 -6.16 0.41
N GLU A 114 24.97 -5.63 1.37
CA GLU A 114 25.75 -6.41 2.32
C GLU A 114 25.51 -5.92 3.75
N GLY A 115 25.75 -6.81 4.73
CA GLY A 115 25.59 -6.50 6.15
C GLY A 115 24.15 -6.62 6.68
N SER A 116 23.20 -7.08 5.85
CA SER A 116 21.81 -7.33 6.25
C SER A 116 21.22 -8.50 5.44
N GLU A 117 20.85 -9.58 6.11
CA GLU A 117 20.16 -10.71 5.46
C GLU A 117 18.73 -10.33 5.05
N ASN A 118 18.04 -9.53 5.88
CA ASN A 118 16.75 -8.94 5.51
C ASN A 118 16.87 -8.01 4.30
N GLY A 119 17.96 -7.22 4.21
CA GLY A 119 18.24 -6.39 3.04
C GLY A 119 18.39 -7.20 1.75
N LYS A 120 19.10 -8.33 1.78
CA LYS A 120 19.21 -9.25 0.64
C LYS A 120 17.87 -9.87 0.25
N ALA A 121 17.09 -10.30 1.25
CA ALA A 121 15.78 -10.87 1.02
C ALA A 121 14.81 -9.82 0.43
N ILE A 122 14.78 -8.60 0.96
CA ILE A 122 13.97 -7.48 0.45
C ILE A 122 14.35 -7.15 -1.00
N LYS A 123 15.64 -7.16 -1.34
CA LYS A 123 16.08 -7.02 -2.73
C LYS A 123 15.46 -8.07 -3.65
N ASN A 124 15.56 -9.36 -3.27
CA ASN A 124 15.02 -10.44 -4.09
C ASN A 124 13.49 -10.34 -4.26
N ILE A 125 12.78 -9.97 -3.20
CA ILE A 125 11.34 -9.73 -3.22
C ILE A 125 11.00 -8.55 -4.13
N THR A 126 11.78 -7.45 -4.05
CA THR A 126 11.59 -6.27 -4.90
C THR A 126 11.82 -6.61 -6.37
N LEU A 127 12.86 -7.38 -6.70
CA LEU A 127 13.12 -7.78 -8.07
C LEU A 127 12.01 -8.69 -8.63
N ALA A 128 11.50 -9.63 -7.83
CA ALA A 128 10.35 -10.44 -8.22
C ALA A 128 9.07 -9.62 -8.43
N GLN A 129 8.86 -8.59 -7.61
CA GLN A 129 7.75 -7.65 -7.75
C GLN A 129 7.89 -6.82 -9.05
N LEU A 130 9.07 -6.30 -9.33
CA LEU A 130 9.33 -5.54 -10.56
C LEU A 130 9.14 -6.40 -11.82
N ASP A 131 9.58 -7.65 -11.79
CA ASP A 131 9.43 -8.60 -12.88
C ASP A 131 7.95 -8.88 -13.18
N ALA A 132 7.16 -9.17 -12.14
CA ALA A 132 5.72 -9.37 -12.27
C ALA A 132 5.03 -8.11 -12.81
N ASN A 133 5.41 -6.91 -12.32
CA ASN A 133 4.87 -5.63 -12.79
C ASN A 133 5.18 -5.40 -14.27
N GLN A 134 6.40 -5.66 -14.72
CA GLN A 134 6.78 -5.50 -16.13
C GLN A 134 5.97 -6.42 -17.06
N VAL A 135 5.74 -7.67 -16.62
CA VAL A 135 4.90 -8.62 -17.37
C VAL A 135 3.47 -8.08 -17.48
N ILE A 136 2.88 -7.65 -16.36
CA ILE A 136 1.49 -7.17 -16.32
C ILE A 136 1.33 -5.88 -17.12
N GLN A 137 2.28 -4.94 -17.08
CA GLN A 137 2.23 -3.72 -17.87
C GLN A 137 2.32 -3.98 -19.39
N ARG A 138 3.16 -4.95 -19.80
CA ARG A 138 3.21 -5.37 -21.22
C ARG A 138 1.89 -6.00 -21.67
N LEU A 139 1.32 -6.88 -20.85
CA LEU A 139 0.03 -7.51 -21.12
C LEU A 139 -1.10 -6.49 -21.23
N ARG A 140 -1.10 -5.48 -20.37
CA ARG A 140 -2.09 -4.40 -20.41
C ARG A 140 -2.02 -3.64 -21.76
N LYS A 141 -0.83 -3.23 -22.18
CA LYS A 141 -0.65 -2.54 -23.45
C LYS A 141 -1.13 -3.38 -24.64
N ALA A 142 -0.82 -4.67 -24.66
CA ALA A 142 -1.27 -5.61 -25.70
C ALA A 142 -2.81 -5.79 -25.67
N TYR A 143 -3.41 -5.83 -24.48
CA TYR A 143 -4.86 -5.90 -24.29
C TYR A 143 -5.56 -4.63 -24.79
N GLU A 144 -5.05 -3.46 -24.42
CA GLU A 144 -5.56 -2.16 -24.88
C GLU A 144 -5.45 -2.00 -26.40
N ALA A 145 -4.40 -2.57 -27.01
CA ALA A 145 -4.23 -2.63 -28.46
C ALA A 145 -5.15 -3.65 -29.16
N GLY A 146 -5.88 -4.48 -28.39
CA GLY A 146 -6.73 -5.53 -28.93
C GLY A 146 -5.98 -6.77 -29.44
N GLU A 147 -4.70 -6.90 -29.09
CA GLU A 147 -3.83 -8.02 -29.49
C GLU A 147 -4.03 -9.27 -28.63
N VAL A 148 -4.60 -9.10 -27.42
CA VAL A 148 -4.81 -10.16 -26.43
C VAL A 148 -6.28 -10.17 -26.01
N SER A 149 -6.89 -11.37 -25.95
CA SER A 149 -8.27 -11.54 -25.50
C SER A 149 -8.39 -11.39 -23.97
N ASP A 150 -9.60 -11.07 -23.48
CA ASP A 150 -9.92 -10.93 -22.06
C ASP A 150 -9.49 -12.15 -21.24
N THR A 151 -9.78 -13.36 -21.75
CA THR A 151 -9.44 -14.62 -21.11
C THR A 151 -7.91 -14.79 -20.97
N LEU A 152 -7.18 -14.56 -22.07
CA LEU A 152 -5.72 -14.70 -22.07
C LEU A 152 -5.06 -13.64 -21.18
N TYR A 153 -5.57 -12.40 -21.21
CA TYR A 153 -5.11 -11.34 -20.34
C TYR A 153 -5.26 -11.73 -18.86
N ALA A 154 -6.46 -12.18 -18.44
CA ALA A 154 -6.73 -12.57 -17.07
C ALA A 154 -5.87 -13.76 -16.60
N GLU A 155 -5.66 -14.77 -17.46
CA GLU A 155 -4.82 -15.93 -17.17
C GLU A 155 -3.34 -15.54 -16.98
N GLU A 156 -2.79 -14.72 -17.86
CA GLU A 156 -1.38 -14.32 -17.81
C GLU A 156 -1.11 -13.33 -16.65
N VAL A 157 -2.03 -12.43 -16.32
CA VAL A 157 -1.95 -11.58 -15.12
C VAL A 157 -1.94 -12.44 -13.85
N LYS A 158 -2.83 -13.43 -13.77
CA LYS A 158 -2.86 -14.37 -12.64
C LYS A 158 -1.55 -15.16 -12.52
N LYS A 159 -0.97 -15.57 -13.63
CA LYS A 159 0.31 -16.31 -13.68
C LYS A 159 1.47 -15.42 -13.21
N ALA A 160 1.55 -14.17 -13.65
CA ALA A 160 2.57 -13.21 -13.20
C ALA A 160 2.46 -12.93 -11.69
N ALA A 161 1.24 -12.71 -11.19
CA ALA A 161 1.00 -12.54 -9.75
C ALA A 161 1.37 -13.79 -8.94
N LYS A 162 1.11 -14.99 -9.47
CA LYS A 162 1.50 -16.26 -8.86
C LYS A 162 3.02 -16.40 -8.78
N SER A 163 3.78 -16.04 -9.82
CA SER A 163 5.25 -16.07 -9.81
C SER A 163 5.83 -15.21 -8.70
N TYR A 164 5.30 -13.99 -8.50
CA TYR A 164 5.68 -13.17 -7.35
C TYR A 164 5.39 -13.87 -6.01
N LYS A 165 4.16 -14.40 -5.84
CA LYS A 165 3.75 -15.07 -4.61
C LYS A 165 4.63 -16.26 -4.26
N GLU A 166 5.05 -17.04 -5.25
CA GLU A 166 5.95 -18.19 -5.05
C GLU A 166 7.29 -17.77 -4.43
N VAL A 167 7.89 -16.66 -4.90
CA VAL A 167 9.10 -16.10 -4.31
C VAL A 167 8.82 -15.57 -2.90
N ALA A 168 7.78 -14.77 -2.73
CA ALA A 168 7.43 -14.14 -1.47
C ALA A 168 7.13 -15.16 -0.36
N LEU A 169 6.38 -16.24 -0.67
CA LEU A 169 6.01 -17.28 0.29
C LEU A 169 7.21 -18.03 0.86
N GLN A 170 8.32 -18.14 0.11
CA GLN A 170 9.55 -18.72 0.63
C GLN A 170 10.07 -17.92 1.83
N TYR A 171 10.10 -16.59 1.75
CA TYR A 171 10.52 -15.72 2.84
C TYR A 171 9.48 -15.67 3.98
N ILE A 172 8.19 -15.59 3.64
CA ILE A 172 7.10 -15.53 4.62
C ILE A 172 7.09 -16.76 5.53
N TYR A 173 7.22 -17.96 4.98
CA TYR A 173 7.12 -19.17 5.79
C TYR A 173 8.46 -19.65 6.36
N SER A 174 9.59 -19.27 5.77
CA SER A 174 10.89 -19.64 6.35
C SER A 174 11.23 -18.82 7.59
N ALA A 175 10.85 -17.53 7.62
CA ALA A 175 11.15 -16.63 8.73
C ALA A 175 10.00 -15.60 8.92
N PRO A 176 8.82 -16.02 9.43
CA PRO A 176 7.65 -15.15 9.50
C PRO A 176 7.80 -13.94 10.45
N MET A 177 8.81 -13.95 11.34
CA MET A 177 9.16 -12.83 12.20
C MET A 177 10.11 -11.82 11.53
N SER A 178 10.59 -12.07 10.31
CA SER A 178 11.56 -11.21 9.64
C SER A 178 10.91 -9.97 9.00
N SER A 179 11.66 -8.88 8.92
CA SER A 179 11.24 -7.70 8.18
C SER A 179 10.96 -8.02 6.70
N ALA A 180 11.72 -8.96 6.11
CA ALA A 180 11.50 -9.39 4.74
C ALA A 180 10.14 -10.08 4.55
N ALA A 181 9.68 -10.91 5.51
CA ALA A 181 8.35 -11.52 5.48
C ALA A 181 7.23 -10.48 5.56
N TYR A 182 7.39 -9.49 6.44
CA TYR A 182 6.47 -8.34 6.50
C TYR A 182 6.45 -7.59 5.17
N PHE A 183 7.61 -7.23 4.62
CA PHE A 183 7.73 -6.51 3.36
C PHE A 183 7.04 -7.24 2.21
N ALA A 184 7.21 -8.57 2.13
CA ALA A 184 6.63 -9.40 1.08
C ALA A 184 5.10 -9.36 1.02
N LEU A 185 4.42 -9.24 2.17
CA LEU A 185 2.95 -9.19 2.24
C LEU A 185 2.36 -7.92 1.60
N PHE A 186 3.12 -6.81 1.62
CA PHE A 186 2.59 -5.49 1.28
C PHE A 186 3.03 -4.98 -0.09
N GLN A 187 3.59 -5.85 -0.93
CA GLN A 187 3.92 -5.46 -2.30
C GLN A 187 2.66 -5.36 -3.15
N GLN A 188 2.66 -4.38 -4.04
CA GLN A 188 1.49 -3.98 -4.81
C GLN A 188 1.76 -3.98 -6.31
N ILE A 189 0.68 -4.11 -7.06
CA ILE A 189 0.58 -3.77 -8.47
C ILE A 189 -0.71 -2.99 -8.72
N ASP A 190 -0.61 -1.86 -9.42
CA ASP A 190 -1.75 -1.01 -9.79
C ASP A 190 -2.67 -0.68 -8.59
N GLY A 191 -2.07 -0.39 -7.43
CA GLY A 191 -2.79 -0.03 -6.21
C GLY A 191 -3.49 -1.21 -5.51
N LEU A 192 -3.21 -2.45 -5.89
CA LEU A 192 -3.72 -3.64 -5.22
C LEU A 192 -2.59 -4.53 -4.72
N LEU A 193 -2.81 -5.18 -3.59
CA LEU A 193 -1.85 -6.12 -3.02
C LEU A 193 -1.76 -7.39 -3.88
N PHE A 194 -0.56 -7.92 -4.05
CA PHE A 194 -0.37 -9.25 -4.62
C PHE A 194 -1.04 -10.34 -3.77
N PHE A 195 -0.91 -10.24 -2.44
CA PHE A 195 -1.64 -11.08 -1.49
C PHE A 195 -2.96 -10.44 -1.13
N ASP A 196 -4.06 -11.02 -1.59
CA ASP A 196 -5.37 -10.55 -1.21
C ASP A 196 -5.67 -10.92 0.25
N LEU A 197 -5.69 -9.91 1.10
CA LEU A 197 -5.96 -10.03 2.53
C LEU A 197 -7.26 -10.81 2.81
N TYR A 198 -8.23 -10.74 1.91
CA TYR A 198 -9.56 -11.34 2.06
C TYR A 198 -9.78 -12.61 1.23
N ASP A 199 -8.72 -13.15 0.64
CA ASP A 199 -8.71 -14.49 0.08
C ASP A 199 -8.34 -15.51 1.17
N ALA A 200 -9.05 -16.64 1.20
CA ALA A 200 -8.88 -17.66 2.23
C ALA A 200 -7.51 -18.37 2.21
N THR A 201 -6.80 -18.34 1.06
CA THR A 201 -5.46 -18.91 0.91
C THR A 201 -4.40 -17.88 1.29
N ASP A 202 -4.48 -16.68 0.72
CA ASP A 202 -3.52 -15.61 0.95
C ASP A 202 -3.53 -15.11 2.41
N SER A 203 -4.71 -15.08 3.05
CA SER A 203 -4.86 -14.66 4.45
C SER A 203 -4.05 -15.50 5.45
N LYS A 204 -3.69 -16.73 5.10
CA LYS A 204 -2.81 -17.58 5.93
C LYS A 204 -1.41 -17.00 6.05
N ALA A 205 -0.90 -16.38 5.00
CA ALA A 205 0.39 -15.69 5.03
C ALA A 205 0.34 -14.49 5.99
N TYR A 206 -0.72 -13.68 5.93
CA TYR A 206 -0.93 -12.60 6.91
C TYR A 206 -1.02 -13.11 8.34
N GLY A 207 -1.78 -14.20 8.58
CA GLY A 207 -1.89 -14.82 9.89
C GLY A 207 -0.55 -15.30 10.45
N ALA A 208 0.29 -15.92 9.62
CA ALA A 208 1.61 -16.40 10.01
C ALA A 208 2.52 -15.25 10.48
N VAL A 209 2.62 -14.18 9.67
CA VAL A 209 3.47 -13.03 10.00
C VAL A 209 2.88 -12.24 11.17
N ALA A 210 1.56 -12.01 11.22
CA ALA A 210 0.89 -11.30 12.31
C ALA A 210 1.12 -11.98 13.66
N THR A 211 0.98 -13.30 13.73
CA THR A 211 1.21 -14.07 14.95
C THR A 211 2.66 -13.97 15.40
N SER A 212 3.62 -14.10 14.48
CA SER A 212 5.05 -14.04 14.78
C SER A 212 5.49 -12.63 15.22
N PHE A 213 5.05 -11.59 14.53
CA PHE A 213 5.35 -10.20 14.91
C PHE A 213 4.73 -9.82 16.24
N ASN A 214 3.47 -10.21 16.49
CA ASN A 214 2.80 -9.93 17.77
C ASN A 214 3.45 -10.67 18.95
N HIS A 215 4.01 -11.84 18.70
CA HIS A 215 4.74 -12.60 19.74
C HIS A 215 6.07 -11.94 20.10
N ILE A 216 6.84 -11.46 19.12
CA ILE A 216 8.20 -10.93 19.33
C ILE A 216 8.19 -9.42 19.61
N TYR A 217 7.32 -8.67 18.92
CA TYR A 217 7.24 -7.22 18.98
C TYR A 217 5.83 -6.72 19.26
N PRO A 218 5.20 -7.10 20.41
CA PRO A 218 3.78 -6.81 20.67
C PRO A 218 3.44 -5.32 20.69
N ASP A 219 4.39 -4.47 21.05
CA ASP A 219 4.21 -3.03 21.13
C ASP A 219 4.56 -2.27 19.86
N SER A 220 5.12 -2.94 18.87
CA SER A 220 5.43 -2.34 17.59
C SER A 220 4.17 -1.83 16.87
N PRO A 221 4.17 -0.59 16.32
CA PRO A 221 3.07 -0.11 15.49
C PRO A 221 2.74 -1.05 14.32
N ARG A 222 3.76 -1.67 13.72
CA ARG A 222 3.59 -2.62 12.61
C ARG A 222 2.92 -3.91 13.05
N SER A 223 3.25 -4.42 14.24
CA SER A 223 2.59 -5.59 14.81
C SER A 223 1.11 -5.32 15.06
N LYS A 224 0.79 -4.18 15.67
CA LYS A 224 -0.59 -3.77 15.93
C LYS A 224 -1.39 -3.58 14.64
N HIS A 225 -0.79 -2.93 13.64
CA HIS A 225 -1.41 -2.76 12.32
C HIS A 225 -1.70 -4.11 11.65
N LEU A 226 -0.69 -4.97 11.54
CA LEU A 226 -0.82 -6.28 10.91
C LEU A 226 -1.80 -7.21 11.65
N TYR A 227 -1.80 -7.19 12.98
CA TYR A 227 -2.74 -7.94 13.79
C TYR A 227 -4.20 -7.51 13.53
N ASN A 228 -4.45 -6.21 13.46
CA ASN A 228 -5.77 -5.67 13.14
C ASN A 228 -6.22 -6.07 11.73
N LEU A 229 -5.33 -6.02 10.73
CA LEU A 229 -5.61 -6.49 9.38
C LEU A 229 -5.97 -7.98 9.36
N ALA A 230 -5.22 -8.82 10.07
CA ALA A 230 -5.49 -10.25 10.15
C ALA A 230 -6.86 -10.55 10.80
N LEU A 231 -7.22 -9.82 11.86
CA LEU A 231 -8.56 -9.94 12.48
C LEU A 231 -9.68 -9.51 11.53
N GLN A 232 -9.48 -8.40 10.81
CA GLN A 232 -10.44 -7.92 9.80
C GLN A 232 -10.61 -8.94 8.67
N SER A 233 -9.51 -9.50 8.18
CA SER A 233 -9.48 -10.57 7.19
C SER A 233 -10.38 -11.74 7.59
N ILE A 234 -10.20 -12.25 8.83
CA ILE A 234 -10.99 -13.38 9.34
C ILE A 234 -12.49 -13.04 9.32
N LYS A 235 -12.88 -11.84 9.75
CA LYS A 235 -14.29 -11.40 9.76
C LYS A 235 -14.88 -11.38 8.35
N VAL A 236 -14.17 -10.79 7.38
CA VAL A 236 -14.64 -10.68 5.99
C VAL A 236 -14.70 -12.05 5.31
N ILE A 237 -13.70 -12.91 5.51
CA ILE A 237 -13.69 -14.27 4.94
C ILE A 237 -14.84 -15.10 5.53
N ARG A 238 -15.11 -14.96 6.82
CA ARG A 238 -16.25 -15.62 7.46
C ARG A 238 -17.58 -15.13 6.88
N SER A 239 -17.76 -13.83 6.76
CA SER A 239 -18.96 -13.24 6.14
C SER A 239 -19.16 -13.72 4.71
N LYS A 240 -18.09 -13.81 3.90
CA LYS A 240 -18.15 -14.37 2.54
C LYS A 240 -18.56 -15.86 2.49
N ARG A 241 -18.19 -16.64 3.51
CA ARG A 241 -18.59 -18.06 3.62
C ARG A 241 -20.04 -18.21 4.02
N GLU A 242 -20.50 -17.35 4.95
CA GLU A 242 -21.90 -17.36 5.41
C GLU A 242 -22.84 -16.79 4.35
N GLN A 243 -22.35 -15.90 3.50
CA GLN A 243 -23.03 -15.28 2.38
C GLN A 243 -22.17 -15.39 1.11
N PRO A 244 -22.07 -16.58 0.51
CA PRO A 244 -21.26 -16.75 -0.70
C PRO A 244 -21.76 -15.81 -1.78
N ALA A 245 -20.81 -15.24 -2.55
CA ALA A 245 -21.17 -14.47 -3.73
C ALA A 245 -22.04 -15.35 -4.63
N PRO A 246 -23.15 -14.83 -5.14
CA PRO A 246 -23.94 -15.56 -6.09
C PRO A 246 -23.07 -15.90 -7.29
N THR A 247 -23.02 -17.18 -7.63
CA THR A 247 -22.36 -17.70 -8.84
C THR A 247 -23.03 -17.17 -10.11
N ASN A 248 -24.15 -16.48 -9.95
CA ASN A 248 -24.93 -15.86 -11.01
C ASN A 248 -25.46 -14.52 -10.51
N LEU A 249 -25.27 -13.44 -11.29
CA LEU A 249 -25.82 -12.10 -11.01
C LEU A 249 -27.35 -12.14 -10.76
N ALA A 250 -28.06 -13.07 -11.39
CA ALA A 250 -29.49 -13.27 -11.15
C ALA A 250 -29.84 -13.72 -9.71
N ALA A 251 -28.90 -14.38 -9.00
CA ALA A 251 -29.14 -14.78 -7.61
C ALA A 251 -28.93 -13.63 -6.60
N MET A 252 -28.46 -12.47 -7.03
CA MET A 252 -28.47 -11.24 -6.22
C MET A 252 -29.84 -10.55 -6.24
N ALA A 253 -30.65 -10.79 -7.26
CA ALA A 253 -31.96 -10.17 -7.45
C ALA A 253 -33.01 -10.60 -6.40
N ASP A 254 -32.79 -11.69 -5.67
CA ASP A 254 -33.73 -12.22 -4.66
C ASP A 254 -33.48 -11.63 -3.24
N ARG A 255 -32.56 -10.66 -3.08
CA ARG A 255 -32.32 -9.97 -1.81
C ARG A 255 -33.09 -8.66 -1.77
N GLU A 256 -33.59 -8.26 -0.58
CA GLU A 256 -34.31 -6.99 -0.37
C GLU A 256 -33.50 -5.74 -0.78
N VAL A 257 -32.15 -5.86 -0.85
CA VAL A 257 -31.24 -4.85 -1.44
C VAL A 257 -30.31 -5.60 -2.39
N GLY A 258 -30.38 -5.29 -3.67
CA GLY A 258 -29.65 -5.98 -4.74
C GLY A 258 -28.15 -5.69 -4.82
N PHE A 259 -27.58 -4.95 -3.86
CA PHE A 259 -26.16 -4.62 -3.77
C PHE A 259 -25.66 -4.65 -2.30
N MET A 260 -24.34 -4.67 -2.12
CA MET A 260 -23.73 -4.51 -0.79
C MET A 260 -23.59 -3.02 -0.47
N GLU A 261 -24.03 -2.61 0.72
CA GLU A 261 -23.95 -1.20 1.13
C GLU A 261 -22.52 -0.69 1.16
N ILE A 262 -22.34 0.52 0.64
CA ILE A 262 -21.11 1.30 0.74
C ILE A 262 -21.44 2.59 1.48
N ALA A 263 -20.73 2.85 2.58
CA ALA A 263 -20.90 4.07 3.37
C ALA A 263 -19.50 4.66 3.63
N LEU A 264 -19.09 5.62 2.82
CA LEU A 264 -17.74 6.17 2.81
C LEU A 264 -17.74 7.70 2.82
N PRO A 265 -16.67 8.35 3.33
CA PRO A 265 -16.57 9.80 3.38
C PRO A 265 -16.38 10.42 1.98
N ASN A 266 -17.11 11.51 1.73
CA ASN A 266 -16.95 12.36 0.55
C ASN A 266 -15.82 13.39 0.74
N LEU A 267 -15.66 14.32 -0.23
CA LEU A 267 -14.66 15.39 -0.20
C LEU A 267 -14.75 16.31 1.03
N ARG A 268 -15.95 16.43 1.64
CA ARG A 268 -16.20 17.23 2.86
C ARG A 268 -16.03 16.42 4.13
N GLY A 269 -15.81 15.10 4.02
CA GLY A 269 -15.70 14.18 5.16
C GLY A 269 -17.07 13.68 5.66
N GLU A 270 -18.16 13.98 4.94
CA GLU A 270 -19.49 13.47 5.24
C GLU A 270 -19.65 12.07 4.69
N THR A 271 -20.22 11.17 5.47
CA THR A 271 -20.49 9.80 5.00
C THR A 271 -21.65 9.81 4.01
N VAL A 272 -21.39 9.30 2.80
CA VAL A 272 -22.39 9.12 1.74
C VAL A 272 -22.66 7.63 1.57
N LYS A 273 -23.91 7.23 1.66
CA LYS A 273 -24.33 5.85 1.46
C LYS A 273 -24.69 5.61 0.00
N LEU A 274 -24.28 4.47 -0.53
CA LEU A 274 -24.67 4.06 -1.88
C LEU A 274 -26.19 3.91 -2.02
N SER A 275 -26.87 3.40 -1.00
CA SER A 275 -28.33 3.27 -0.97
C SER A 275 -29.05 4.59 -1.18
N ASP A 276 -28.55 5.69 -0.55
CA ASP A 276 -29.15 7.01 -0.68
C ASP A 276 -28.96 7.58 -2.10
N VAL A 277 -27.84 7.26 -2.76
CA VAL A 277 -27.50 7.73 -4.11
C VAL A 277 -28.27 6.94 -5.19
N ALA A 278 -28.38 5.63 -4.99
CA ALA A 278 -29.00 4.70 -5.96
C ALA A 278 -30.54 4.66 -5.88
N GLU A 279 -31.16 5.35 -4.90
CA GLU A 279 -32.61 5.33 -4.73
C GLU A 279 -33.33 5.85 -5.99
N GLY A 280 -34.02 4.95 -6.70
CA GLY A 280 -34.76 5.26 -7.92
C GLY A 280 -33.91 5.65 -9.13
N LYS A 281 -32.58 5.48 -9.07
CA LYS A 281 -31.63 5.89 -10.10
C LYS A 281 -30.75 4.74 -10.56
N PRO A 282 -30.57 4.54 -11.88
CA PRO A 282 -29.50 3.70 -12.36
C PRO A 282 -28.17 4.30 -11.92
N THR A 283 -27.32 3.50 -11.30
CA THR A 283 -26.08 3.98 -10.70
C THR A 283 -24.88 3.19 -11.16
N LEU A 284 -23.86 3.88 -11.66
CA LEU A 284 -22.56 3.29 -11.99
C LEU A 284 -21.63 3.40 -10.79
N ILE A 285 -21.27 2.27 -10.20
CA ILE A 285 -20.26 2.20 -9.15
C ILE A 285 -18.92 2.02 -9.83
N ASN A 286 -17.92 2.85 -9.48
CA ASN A 286 -16.56 2.73 -10.00
C ASN A 286 -15.54 2.72 -8.86
N PHE A 287 -14.83 1.60 -8.68
CA PHE A 287 -13.62 1.55 -7.84
C PHE A 287 -12.42 1.99 -8.66
N THR A 288 -11.67 2.96 -8.14
CA THR A 288 -10.55 3.61 -8.83
C THR A 288 -9.41 3.98 -7.89
N ALA A 289 -8.26 4.34 -8.46
CA ALA A 289 -7.21 5.09 -7.78
C ALA A 289 -6.72 6.18 -8.74
N TYR A 290 -6.86 7.43 -8.35
CA TYR A 290 -6.53 8.59 -9.20
C TYR A 290 -5.02 8.73 -9.46
N ALA A 291 -4.19 8.18 -8.57
CA ALA A 291 -2.74 8.17 -8.73
C ALA A 291 -2.24 7.28 -9.88
N LEU A 292 -3.11 6.45 -10.46
CA LEU A 292 -2.73 5.53 -11.54
C LEU A 292 -2.81 6.23 -12.91
N GLU A 293 -1.88 5.88 -13.78
CA GLU A 293 -1.64 6.53 -15.08
C GLU A 293 -2.87 6.55 -16.01
N TRP A 294 -3.70 5.51 -15.94
CA TRP A 294 -4.92 5.38 -16.74
C TRP A 294 -6.12 6.17 -16.20
N SER A 295 -6.08 6.63 -14.95
CA SER A 295 -7.22 7.25 -14.27
C SER A 295 -7.73 8.53 -14.95
N PRO A 296 -6.88 9.44 -15.46
CA PRO A 296 -7.37 10.62 -16.20
C PRO A 296 -8.20 10.26 -17.43
N ALA A 297 -7.77 9.27 -18.21
CA ALA A 297 -8.50 8.84 -19.41
C ALA A 297 -9.87 8.23 -19.05
N LEU A 298 -9.92 7.40 -18.01
CA LEU A 298 -11.18 6.86 -17.51
C LEU A 298 -12.13 7.97 -17.05
N ASN A 299 -11.64 8.94 -16.29
CA ASN A 299 -12.47 10.04 -15.79
C ASN A 299 -13.01 10.92 -16.94
N MET A 300 -12.27 11.07 -18.05
CA MET A 300 -12.79 11.72 -19.26
C MET A 300 -13.96 10.92 -19.86
N THR A 301 -13.80 9.62 -20.03
CA THR A 301 -14.88 8.74 -20.55
C THR A 301 -16.12 8.78 -19.64
N LEU A 302 -15.93 8.74 -18.33
CA LEU A 302 -17.03 8.84 -17.36
C LEU A 302 -17.69 10.23 -17.41
N GLY A 303 -16.92 11.29 -17.65
CA GLY A 303 -17.42 12.65 -17.80
C GLY A 303 -18.33 12.83 -19.01
N GLU A 304 -17.95 12.28 -20.15
CA GLU A 304 -18.79 12.26 -21.37
C GLU A 304 -20.09 11.48 -21.15
N LEU A 305 -19.97 10.32 -20.50
CA LEU A 305 -21.10 9.48 -20.15
C LEU A 305 -22.07 10.21 -19.20
N TYR A 306 -21.53 10.81 -18.15
CA TYR A 306 -22.31 11.55 -17.16
C TYR A 306 -23.01 12.77 -17.76
N ALA A 307 -22.32 13.57 -18.56
CA ALA A 307 -22.90 14.72 -19.28
C ALA A 307 -24.06 14.30 -20.19
N THR A 308 -23.98 13.11 -20.79
CA THR A 308 -25.00 12.62 -21.74
C THR A 308 -26.22 12.01 -21.01
N TYR A 309 -26.02 11.36 -19.86
CA TYR A 309 -27.06 10.52 -19.24
C TYR A 309 -27.52 10.95 -17.85
N HIS A 310 -26.83 11.87 -17.19
CA HIS A 310 -27.23 12.37 -15.87
C HIS A 310 -28.65 12.99 -15.92
N GLY A 311 -28.93 13.80 -16.96
CA GLY A 311 -30.27 14.36 -17.18
C GLY A 311 -31.36 13.30 -17.44
N LYS A 312 -30.98 12.05 -17.71
CA LYS A 312 -31.89 10.89 -17.84
C LYS A 312 -31.97 10.02 -16.60
N GLY A 313 -31.28 10.46 -15.53
CA GLY A 313 -31.29 9.82 -14.22
C GLY A 313 -30.04 9.01 -13.85
N LEU A 314 -29.05 8.87 -14.73
CA LEU A 314 -27.80 8.19 -14.38
C LEU A 314 -27.07 8.91 -13.23
N GLU A 315 -26.63 8.14 -12.25
CA GLU A 315 -25.71 8.62 -11.22
C GLU A 315 -24.39 7.83 -11.28
N ILE A 316 -23.29 8.45 -10.83
CA ILE A 316 -22.01 7.77 -10.67
C ILE A 316 -21.57 7.88 -9.21
N TYR A 317 -21.27 6.74 -8.62
CA TYR A 317 -20.70 6.62 -7.27
C TYR A 317 -19.27 6.08 -7.37
N GLN A 318 -18.29 6.98 -7.28
CA GLN A 318 -16.88 6.65 -7.50
C GLN A 318 -16.16 6.49 -6.18
N VAL A 319 -15.61 5.29 -5.94
CA VAL A 319 -14.87 4.90 -4.73
C VAL A 319 -13.39 4.95 -5.02
N SER A 320 -12.68 5.89 -4.40
CA SER A 320 -11.22 5.98 -4.46
C SER A 320 -10.58 5.05 -3.42
N LEU A 321 -9.53 4.35 -3.86
CA LEU A 321 -8.62 3.57 -3.03
C LEU A 321 -7.26 4.27 -2.86
N ASP A 322 -7.15 5.57 -3.14
CA ASP A 322 -5.92 6.34 -2.93
C ASP A 322 -5.57 6.47 -1.45
N GLU A 323 -4.30 6.26 -1.11
CA GLU A 323 -3.81 6.44 0.27
C GLU A 323 -3.75 7.91 0.65
N ASP A 324 -3.29 8.77 -0.27
CA ASP A 324 -3.10 10.20 -0.03
C ASP A 324 -4.43 10.96 -0.12
N LEU A 325 -4.89 11.43 1.05
CA LEU A 325 -6.11 12.23 1.17
C LEU A 325 -6.05 13.55 0.39
N HIS A 326 -4.89 14.22 0.40
CA HIS A 326 -4.74 15.52 -0.27
C HIS A 326 -4.70 15.36 -1.78
N PHE A 327 -3.98 14.36 -2.26
CA PHE A 327 -3.95 14.00 -3.68
C PHE A 327 -5.37 13.69 -4.17
N TRP A 328 -6.08 12.78 -3.48
CA TRP A 328 -7.45 12.44 -3.81
C TRP A 328 -8.38 13.65 -3.85
N LYS A 329 -8.33 14.51 -2.82
CA LYS A 329 -9.19 15.72 -2.77
C LYS A 329 -8.94 16.63 -3.96
N ASN A 330 -7.69 16.83 -4.36
CA ASN A 330 -7.34 17.65 -5.50
C ASN A 330 -7.83 17.02 -6.82
N ALA A 331 -7.62 15.72 -7.00
CA ALA A 331 -8.00 15.02 -8.22
C ALA A 331 -9.53 14.92 -8.41
N ALA A 332 -10.28 14.71 -7.32
CA ALA A 332 -11.73 14.52 -7.35
C ALA A 332 -12.54 15.84 -7.28
N SER A 333 -11.91 16.97 -6.92
CA SER A 333 -12.63 18.25 -6.64
C SER A 333 -13.42 18.81 -7.82
N ASN A 334 -13.03 18.49 -9.05
CA ASN A 334 -13.66 19.02 -10.27
C ASN A 334 -14.58 18.00 -10.95
N LEU A 335 -14.79 16.83 -10.35
CA LEU A 335 -15.65 15.79 -10.92
C LEU A 335 -17.12 16.07 -10.55
N PRO A 336 -18.07 15.98 -11.50
CA PRO A 336 -19.45 16.39 -11.29
C PRO A 336 -20.33 15.34 -10.59
N TRP A 337 -19.79 14.17 -10.27
CA TRP A 337 -20.50 13.04 -9.65
C TRP A 337 -20.07 12.80 -8.21
N ILE A 338 -20.66 11.81 -7.57
CA ILE A 338 -20.37 11.45 -6.18
C ILE A 338 -18.99 10.77 -6.09
N CYS A 339 -18.05 11.44 -5.43
CA CYS A 339 -16.71 10.92 -5.13
C CYS A 339 -16.57 10.65 -3.64
N VAL A 340 -16.29 9.40 -3.28
CA VAL A 340 -15.98 8.96 -1.92
C VAL A 340 -14.63 8.28 -1.88
N ARG A 341 -14.02 8.21 -0.69
CA ARG A 341 -12.73 7.55 -0.51
C ARG A 341 -12.82 6.52 0.61
N ASP A 342 -12.28 5.32 0.36
CA ASP A 342 -12.05 4.37 1.43
C ASP A 342 -10.70 4.68 2.11
N PRO A 343 -10.71 5.11 3.39
CA PRO A 343 -9.48 5.36 4.13
C PRO A 343 -8.59 4.12 4.30
N GLN A 344 -9.16 2.92 4.11
CA GLN A 344 -8.41 1.66 4.18
C GLN A 344 -7.62 1.39 2.90
N SER A 345 -7.83 2.14 1.81
CA SER A 345 -7.08 2.04 0.56
C SER A 345 -7.00 0.59 0.05
N VAL A 346 -5.79 0.08 -0.13
CA VAL A 346 -5.52 -1.31 -0.57
C VAL A 346 -6.06 -2.39 0.38
N TYR A 347 -6.43 -2.02 1.62
CA TYR A 347 -7.04 -2.90 2.61
C TYR A 347 -8.56 -2.78 2.66
N SER A 348 -9.17 -2.17 1.65
CA SER A 348 -10.60 -1.93 1.58
C SER A 348 -11.41 -3.21 1.71
N SER A 349 -12.17 -3.32 2.80
CA SER A 349 -13.13 -4.41 2.98
C SER A 349 -14.32 -4.27 2.02
N VAL A 350 -14.66 -3.06 1.63
CA VAL A 350 -15.72 -2.76 0.66
C VAL A 350 -15.32 -3.28 -0.73
N ALA A 351 -14.11 -2.94 -1.20
CA ALA A 351 -13.58 -3.47 -2.46
C ALA A 351 -13.54 -5.01 -2.45
N ALA A 352 -13.15 -5.61 -1.32
CA ALA A 352 -13.15 -7.06 -1.15
C ALA A 352 -14.54 -7.67 -1.24
N LEU A 353 -15.57 -7.06 -0.65
CA LEU A 353 -16.96 -7.53 -0.73
C LEU A 353 -17.51 -7.46 -2.15
N TYR A 354 -17.10 -6.47 -2.95
CA TYR A 354 -17.41 -6.35 -4.37
C TYR A 354 -16.50 -7.21 -5.27
N TYR A 355 -15.61 -8.03 -4.69
CA TYR A 355 -14.66 -8.87 -5.43
C TYR A 355 -13.80 -8.07 -6.42
N VAL A 356 -13.40 -6.86 -6.04
CA VAL A 356 -12.47 -6.04 -6.82
C VAL A 356 -11.09 -6.68 -6.77
N ARG A 357 -10.61 -7.18 -7.90
CA ARG A 357 -9.32 -7.87 -8.07
C ARG A 357 -8.33 -7.08 -8.90
N GLN A 358 -8.80 -6.05 -9.55
CA GLN A 358 -8.02 -5.11 -10.36
C GLN A 358 -8.76 -3.78 -10.45
N LEU A 359 -8.06 -2.72 -10.73
CA LEU A 359 -8.61 -1.40 -10.98
C LEU A 359 -8.41 -1.02 -12.46
N PRO A 360 -9.35 -0.28 -13.06
CA PRO A 360 -10.66 0.09 -12.50
C PRO A 360 -11.61 -1.10 -12.42
N ALA A 361 -12.57 -1.05 -11.50
CA ALA A 361 -13.66 -2.01 -11.47
C ALA A 361 -15.00 -1.27 -11.45
N LEU A 362 -15.86 -1.57 -12.40
CA LEU A 362 -17.13 -0.91 -12.60
C LEU A 362 -18.31 -1.88 -12.45
N PHE A 363 -19.36 -1.40 -11.80
CA PHE A 363 -20.59 -2.18 -11.56
C PHE A 363 -21.80 -1.31 -11.86
N LEU A 364 -22.85 -1.88 -12.42
CA LEU A 364 -24.04 -1.17 -12.85
C LEU A 364 -25.27 -1.62 -12.04
N LEU A 365 -25.95 -0.67 -11.39
CA LEU A 365 -27.22 -0.86 -10.74
C LEU A 365 -28.36 -0.35 -11.62
N ASP A 366 -29.49 -1.05 -11.60
CA ASP A 366 -30.73 -0.59 -12.20
C ASP A 366 -31.48 0.39 -11.26
N LYS A 367 -32.61 0.97 -11.72
CA LYS A 367 -33.48 1.87 -10.94
C LYS A 367 -34.08 1.25 -9.68
N LYS A 368 -34.07 -0.06 -9.57
CA LYS A 368 -34.57 -0.80 -8.39
C LYS A 368 -33.45 -1.12 -7.40
N GLY A 369 -32.21 -0.70 -7.69
CA GLY A 369 -31.05 -1.01 -6.88
C GLY A 369 -30.50 -2.42 -7.09
N ASN A 370 -30.89 -3.14 -8.15
CA ASN A 370 -30.29 -4.44 -8.42
C ASN A 370 -28.96 -4.27 -9.12
N LEU A 371 -27.96 -5.04 -8.69
CA LEU A 371 -26.68 -5.13 -9.38
C LEU A 371 -26.87 -6.00 -10.63
N VAL A 372 -26.93 -5.37 -11.79
CA VAL A 372 -27.26 -6.05 -13.06
C VAL A 372 -26.03 -6.47 -13.85
N LYS A 373 -24.89 -5.77 -13.66
CA LYS A 373 -23.69 -6.09 -14.43
C LYS A 373 -22.41 -5.63 -13.75
N ARG A 374 -21.37 -6.45 -13.84
CA ARG A 374 -19.98 -6.01 -13.74
C ARG A 374 -19.50 -5.66 -15.15
N ILE A 375 -18.99 -4.46 -15.35
CA ILE A 375 -18.46 -4.01 -16.63
C ILE A 375 -17.03 -4.58 -16.78
N GLU A 376 -16.84 -5.42 -17.75
CA GLU A 376 -15.53 -6.03 -18.03
C GLU A 376 -14.81 -5.35 -19.20
N ASP A 377 -15.57 -4.77 -20.15
CA ASP A 377 -15.04 -4.03 -21.30
C ASP A 377 -15.61 -2.60 -21.36
N LEU A 378 -14.75 -1.62 -21.20
CA LEU A 378 -15.12 -0.20 -21.27
C LEU A 378 -15.65 0.23 -22.65
N LYS A 379 -15.34 -0.50 -23.73
CA LYS A 379 -15.88 -0.23 -25.08
C LYS A 379 -17.40 -0.37 -25.13
N ASN A 380 -17.97 -1.22 -24.26
CA ASN A 380 -19.41 -1.46 -24.18
C ASN A 380 -20.11 -0.64 -23.10
N LEU A 381 -19.37 0.19 -22.34
CA LEU A 381 -19.89 0.90 -21.17
C LEU A 381 -21.12 1.75 -21.47
N GLU A 382 -21.14 2.46 -22.60
CA GLU A 382 -22.27 3.29 -22.99
C GLU A 382 -23.52 2.44 -23.31
N ALA A 383 -23.33 1.32 -24.02
CA ALA A 383 -24.43 0.41 -24.33
C ALA A 383 -25.02 -0.22 -23.08
N ASP A 384 -24.16 -0.61 -22.13
CA ASP A 384 -24.56 -1.18 -20.84
C ASP A 384 -25.35 -0.16 -20.01
N VAL A 385 -24.89 1.10 -19.93
CA VAL A 385 -25.63 2.16 -19.23
C VAL A 385 -26.99 2.41 -19.88
N LYS A 386 -27.08 2.44 -21.23
CA LYS A 386 -28.37 2.59 -21.93
C LYS A 386 -29.36 1.49 -21.60
N SER A 387 -28.90 0.29 -21.28
CA SER A 387 -29.78 -0.85 -20.98
C SER A 387 -30.54 -0.73 -19.65
N VAL A 388 -30.13 0.16 -18.74
CA VAL A 388 -30.73 0.35 -17.40
C VAL A 388 -31.41 1.71 -17.22
N LEU A 389 -31.29 2.61 -18.21
CA LEU A 389 -31.97 3.91 -18.23
C LEU A 389 -33.45 3.76 -18.58
#